data_c75885e0bcd186bd7ec1cd185986d8d5
#
_entry.id   c75885e0bcd186bd7ec1cd185986d8d5
#
_cell.length_a   1.000
_cell.length_b   1.000
_cell.length_c   1.000
_cell.angle_alpha   90.00
_cell.angle_beta   90.00
_cell.angle_gamma   90.00
#
_symmetry.space_group_name_H-M   'P 1'
#
loop_
_entity.id
_entity.type
_entity.pdbx_description
1 polymer ?
#
loop_
_entity_poly.entity_id
_entity_poly.type
_entity_poly.pdbx_seq_one_letter_code
_entity_poly.pdbx_strand_id
1 'polypeptide(L)'
;MAEINIKEAEELEKKYDSGLQTRIIGPNLLKFTYFFSILFAVYHYITSGIGVPIDYWHMGSHMAGVMILVFIGFPAIRGKNASLLKPNRWWRYGNVPIWDWVLIIAGVSSAYYVGITWYEIDFEFLGQRFQLPDQVMRQGNPARIDVVFGTILVCVLLEAVRRTLGIIVPIIICIFTVYAVFGMYMPFQILKHPGVSWDLFINSMYFPEEGIFGVTLWIVSTVVFHFVLFGILAQRMGLGQFFVDIATVAAGRYTGGLAKVSVVSSAFFGTISGSSIANTVSTGSLTIPNMKRMGYPGHLAGGVEAASSAGGQITPPIMGAAAFVMAEFLELPYTTIILACLLYTSDSADDGY
;
A
#
# COMPACT_ATOMS: atom_id res chain seq x y z
N MET A 1 -25.39 -28.30 12.10
CA MET A 1 -24.53 -27.09 12.00
C MET A 1 -23.51 -27.35 10.92
N ALA A 2 -23.59 -26.69 9.77
CA ALA A 2 -22.52 -26.80 8.79
C ALA A 2 -21.32 -26.03 9.37
N GLU A 3 -20.30 -26.77 9.81
CA GLU A 3 -18.99 -26.18 10.04
C GLU A 3 -18.62 -25.47 8.75
N ILE A 4 -18.54 -24.14 8.81
CA ILE A 4 -17.97 -23.36 7.73
C ILE A 4 -16.54 -23.87 7.65
N ASN A 5 -16.23 -24.51 6.53
CA ASN A 5 -14.91 -25.02 6.32
C ASN A 5 -13.99 -23.80 6.16
N ILE A 6 -13.37 -23.39 7.26
CA ILE A 6 -12.45 -22.25 7.34
C ILE A 6 -11.40 -22.36 6.22
N LYS A 7 -11.00 -23.59 5.87
CA LYS A 7 -10.08 -23.86 4.77
C LYS A 7 -10.67 -23.47 3.41
N GLU A 8 -11.96 -23.70 3.20
CA GLU A 8 -12.64 -23.34 1.95
C GLU A 8 -12.78 -21.81 1.81
N ALA A 9 -13.04 -21.13 2.91
CA ALA A 9 -13.03 -19.66 2.96
C ALA A 9 -11.63 -19.11 2.67
N GLU A 10 -10.59 -19.64 3.30
CA GLU A 10 -9.20 -19.27 3.04
C GLU A 10 -8.74 -19.59 1.61
N GLU A 11 -9.22 -20.69 1.01
CA GLU A 11 -8.94 -21.02 -0.38
C GLU A 11 -9.63 -20.08 -1.38
N LEU A 12 -10.87 -19.67 -1.08
CA LEU A 12 -11.60 -18.68 -1.86
C LEU A 12 -10.92 -17.30 -1.74
N GLU A 13 -10.53 -16.90 -0.56
CA GLU A 13 -9.80 -15.67 -0.31
C GLU A 13 -8.49 -15.65 -1.11
N LYS A 14 -7.67 -16.69 -1.03
CA LYS A 14 -6.44 -16.82 -1.83
C LYS A 14 -6.68 -16.83 -3.34
N LYS A 15 -7.85 -17.29 -3.79
CA LYS A 15 -8.20 -17.36 -5.21
C LYS A 15 -8.60 -16.00 -5.77
N TYR A 16 -9.31 -15.18 -5.00
CA TYR A 16 -9.88 -13.92 -5.46
C TYR A 16 -9.11 -12.69 -5.00
N ASP A 17 -8.39 -12.76 -3.88
CA ASP A 17 -7.49 -11.69 -3.46
C ASP A 17 -6.09 -11.85 -4.06
N SER A 18 -5.77 -10.95 -4.98
CA SER A 18 -4.46 -10.94 -5.61
C SER A 18 -3.32 -10.64 -4.62
N GLY A 19 -3.61 -9.97 -3.51
CA GLY A 19 -2.65 -9.66 -2.45
C GLY A 19 -2.20 -10.90 -1.67
N LEU A 20 -3.02 -11.94 -1.60
CA LEU A 20 -2.73 -13.17 -0.86
C LEU A 20 -2.00 -14.25 -1.68
N GLN A 21 -1.86 -14.06 -3.00
CA GLN A 21 -1.14 -14.99 -3.87
C GLN A 21 0.37 -14.85 -3.74
N THR A 22 0.89 -15.22 -2.58
CA THR A 22 2.33 -15.17 -2.29
C THR A 22 3.08 -16.38 -2.85
N ARG A 23 4.38 -16.20 -3.04
CA ARG A 23 5.30 -17.26 -3.49
C ARG A 23 5.59 -18.25 -2.37
N ILE A 24 5.71 -19.54 -2.72
CA ILE A 24 6.27 -20.54 -1.80
C ILE A 24 7.79 -20.36 -1.76
N ILE A 25 8.29 -19.85 -0.65
CA ILE A 25 9.68 -19.50 -0.42
C ILE A 25 10.41 -20.70 0.20
N GLY A 26 11.69 -20.89 -0.17
CA GLY A 26 12.52 -21.92 0.44
C GLY A 26 12.78 -21.65 1.93
N PRO A 27 13.01 -22.70 2.76
CA PRO A 27 13.00 -22.59 4.24
C PRO A 27 14.03 -21.59 4.79
N ASN A 28 15.22 -21.52 4.21
CA ASN A 28 16.26 -20.59 4.67
C ASN A 28 15.91 -19.13 4.35
N LEU A 29 15.41 -18.90 3.13
CA LEU A 29 14.98 -17.55 2.73
C LEU A 29 13.73 -17.14 3.48
N LEU A 30 12.83 -18.07 3.80
CA LEU A 30 11.67 -17.83 4.64
C LEU A 30 12.06 -17.33 6.04
N LYS A 31 13.05 -17.99 6.69
CA LYS A 31 13.58 -17.52 7.98
C LYS A 31 14.17 -16.11 7.87
N PHE A 32 14.95 -15.86 6.82
CA PHE A 32 15.48 -14.53 6.56
C PHE A 32 14.36 -13.50 6.39
N THR A 33 13.32 -13.79 5.60
CA THR A 33 12.19 -12.89 5.38
C THR A 33 11.45 -12.59 6.69
N TYR A 34 11.21 -13.58 7.55
CA TYR A 34 10.62 -13.35 8.87
C TYR A 34 11.49 -12.46 9.75
N PHE A 35 12.79 -12.76 9.84
CA PHE A 35 13.71 -11.94 10.62
C PHE A 35 13.78 -10.50 10.11
N PHE A 36 13.89 -10.35 8.78
CA PHE A 36 13.89 -9.04 8.14
C PHE A 36 12.60 -8.27 8.39
N SER A 37 11.44 -8.93 8.30
CA SER A 37 10.13 -8.29 8.55
C SER A 37 10.00 -7.82 10.01
N ILE A 38 10.51 -8.60 10.96
CA ILE A 38 10.53 -8.20 12.38
C ILE A 38 11.44 -6.99 12.57
N LEU A 39 12.66 -7.04 12.02
CA LEU A 39 13.62 -5.93 12.10
C LEU A 39 13.06 -4.66 11.46
N PHE A 40 12.40 -4.80 10.32
CA PHE A 40 11.75 -3.70 9.62
C PHE A 40 10.60 -3.08 10.43
N ALA A 41 9.77 -3.90 11.07
CA ALA A 41 8.71 -3.43 11.95
C ALA A 41 9.28 -2.74 13.20
N VAL A 42 10.34 -3.31 13.81
CA VAL A 42 11.03 -2.73 14.98
C VAL A 42 11.68 -1.40 14.62
N TYR A 43 12.33 -1.30 13.45
CA TYR A 43 12.90 -0.04 12.97
C TYR A 43 11.85 1.08 12.92
N HIS A 44 10.69 0.82 12.30
CA HIS A 44 9.61 1.81 12.23
C HIS A 44 9.06 2.14 13.62
N TYR A 45 8.89 1.15 14.47
CA TYR A 45 8.42 1.38 15.84
C TYR A 45 9.38 2.28 16.65
N ILE A 46 10.69 2.07 16.51
CA ILE A 46 11.71 2.88 17.15
C ILE A 46 11.69 4.32 16.59
N THR A 47 11.62 4.48 15.28
CA THR A 47 11.59 5.81 14.65
C THR A 47 10.33 6.61 15.00
N SER A 48 9.22 5.94 15.24
CA SER A 48 7.99 6.57 15.75
C SER A 48 8.16 7.13 17.18
N GLY A 49 8.93 6.46 18.04
CA GLY A 49 9.11 6.85 19.45
C GLY A 49 10.23 7.85 19.68
N ILE A 50 11.33 7.72 18.96
CA ILE A 50 12.57 8.52 19.16
C ILE A 50 12.63 9.69 18.17
N GLY A 51 11.94 9.58 17.04
CA GLY A 51 12.02 10.49 15.91
C GLY A 51 12.79 9.89 14.73
N VAL A 52 12.58 10.48 13.57
CA VAL A 52 13.19 10.05 12.31
C VAL A 52 14.57 10.68 12.17
N PRO A 53 15.60 9.92 11.82
CA PRO A 53 16.98 10.47 11.77
C PRO A 53 17.13 11.52 10.66
N ILE A 54 16.71 11.20 9.44
CA ILE A 54 16.68 12.10 8.28
C ILE A 54 15.53 11.61 7.40
N ASP A 55 14.67 12.50 6.95
CA ASP A 55 13.42 12.19 6.26
C ASP A 55 13.63 11.30 5.03
N TYR A 56 14.54 11.66 4.15
CA TYR A 56 14.83 10.89 2.93
C TYR A 56 15.51 9.54 3.19
N TRP A 57 16.29 9.42 4.25
CA TRP A 57 16.82 8.13 4.69
C TRP A 57 15.71 7.21 5.21
N HIS A 58 14.78 7.78 5.96
CA HIS A 58 13.65 7.00 6.48
C HIS A 58 12.74 6.55 5.35
N MET A 59 12.34 7.46 4.46
CA MET A 59 11.54 7.13 3.28
C MET A 59 12.24 6.11 2.37
N GLY A 60 13.55 6.29 2.15
CA GLY A 60 14.39 5.35 1.40
C GLY A 60 14.44 3.98 2.04
N SER A 61 14.59 3.90 3.36
CA SER A 61 14.58 2.65 4.12
C SER A 61 13.24 1.94 4.06
N HIS A 62 12.15 2.70 4.19
CA HIS A 62 10.79 2.16 4.02
C HIS A 62 10.60 1.58 2.62
N MET A 63 10.88 2.36 1.59
CA MET A 63 10.75 1.95 0.20
C MET A 63 11.60 0.71 -0.12
N ALA A 64 12.87 0.71 0.29
CA ALA A 64 13.77 -0.41 0.10
C ALA A 64 13.25 -1.69 0.79
N GLY A 65 12.80 -1.56 2.04
CA GLY A 65 12.23 -2.68 2.79
C GLY A 65 10.97 -3.27 2.14
N VAL A 66 10.07 -2.40 1.69
CA VAL A 66 8.87 -2.83 0.94
C VAL A 66 9.24 -3.54 -0.36
N MET A 67 10.19 -3.01 -1.15
CA MET A 67 10.64 -3.66 -2.38
C MET A 67 11.25 -5.03 -2.14
N ILE A 68 12.09 -5.18 -1.12
CA ILE A 68 12.65 -6.48 -0.73
C ILE A 68 11.52 -7.49 -0.46
N LEU A 69 10.55 -7.10 0.37
CA LEU A 69 9.43 -7.98 0.72
C LEU A 69 8.52 -8.30 -0.47
N VAL A 70 8.24 -7.32 -1.33
CA VAL A 70 7.40 -7.51 -2.51
C VAL A 70 8.06 -8.47 -3.50
N PHE A 71 9.32 -8.27 -3.88
CA PHE A 71 9.96 -9.11 -4.89
C PHE A 71 10.32 -10.51 -4.38
N ILE A 72 10.53 -10.68 -3.08
CA ILE A 72 10.67 -12.01 -2.48
C ILE A 72 9.30 -12.70 -2.42
N GLY A 73 8.26 -12.00 -1.95
CA GLY A 73 6.95 -12.56 -1.65
C GLY A 73 6.05 -12.77 -2.88
N PHE A 74 6.09 -11.86 -3.86
CA PHE A 74 5.16 -11.89 -4.99
C PHE A 74 5.82 -12.36 -6.29
N PRO A 75 5.30 -13.42 -6.94
CA PRO A 75 5.85 -13.91 -8.21
C PRO A 75 5.48 -12.98 -9.38
N ALA A 76 6.35 -12.92 -10.40
CA ALA A 76 6.12 -12.11 -11.60
C ALA A 76 4.90 -12.59 -12.42
N ILE A 77 4.61 -13.89 -12.43
CA ILE A 77 3.48 -14.51 -13.09
C ILE A 77 2.71 -15.35 -12.09
N ARG A 78 1.39 -15.22 -12.10
CA ARG A 78 0.45 -15.88 -11.19
C ARG A 78 -0.43 -16.90 -11.93
N GLY A 79 -1.02 -17.83 -11.16
CA GLY A 79 -2.01 -18.78 -11.66
C GLY A 79 -1.43 -19.90 -12.51
N LYS A 80 -2.25 -20.45 -13.42
CA LYS A 80 -1.90 -21.61 -14.27
C LYS A 80 -0.68 -21.37 -15.16
N ASN A 81 -0.38 -20.12 -15.48
CA ASN A 81 0.76 -19.72 -16.31
C ASN A 81 2.09 -19.66 -15.52
N ALA A 82 2.07 -19.81 -14.20
CA ALA A 82 3.29 -19.87 -13.40
C ALA A 82 4.22 -21.04 -13.76
N SER A 83 3.67 -22.07 -14.41
CA SER A 83 4.46 -23.19 -14.91
C SER A 83 5.30 -22.87 -16.15
N LEU A 84 4.91 -21.84 -16.93
CA LEU A 84 5.60 -21.45 -18.17
C LEU A 84 6.96 -20.78 -17.91
N LEU A 85 7.13 -20.18 -16.75
CA LEU A 85 8.39 -19.55 -16.31
C LEU A 85 9.00 -20.29 -15.13
N LYS A 86 9.08 -21.63 -15.17
CA LYS A 86 9.94 -22.36 -14.23
C LYS A 86 11.38 -22.23 -14.71
N PRO A 87 12.15 -21.23 -14.25
CA PRO A 87 13.57 -21.14 -14.61
C PRO A 87 14.27 -22.37 -14.05
N ASN A 88 15.27 -22.82 -14.78
CA ASN A 88 16.10 -23.93 -14.39
C ASN A 88 16.66 -23.70 -12.98
N ARG A 89 16.95 -24.74 -12.22
CA ARG A 89 17.42 -24.70 -10.81
C ARG A 89 18.60 -23.73 -10.57
N TRP A 90 19.43 -23.56 -11.57
CA TRP A 90 20.62 -22.67 -11.55
C TRP A 90 20.27 -21.16 -11.46
N TRP A 91 19.05 -20.76 -11.86
CA TRP A 91 18.59 -19.37 -11.91
C TRP A 91 17.68 -19.01 -10.73
N ARG A 92 17.74 -19.78 -9.61
CA ARG A 92 16.91 -19.56 -8.43
C ARG A 92 17.70 -19.69 -7.14
N TYR A 93 17.47 -18.75 -6.24
CA TYR A 93 17.90 -18.88 -4.85
C TYR A 93 16.65 -18.86 -3.94
N GLY A 94 16.44 -19.88 -3.12
CA GLY A 94 15.27 -19.98 -2.24
C GLY A 94 13.91 -19.94 -2.96
N ASN A 95 13.82 -20.43 -4.21
CA ASN A 95 12.70 -20.33 -5.15
C ASN A 95 12.45 -18.91 -5.71
N VAL A 96 13.30 -17.92 -5.42
CA VAL A 96 13.26 -16.58 -6.03
C VAL A 96 14.17 -16.57 -7.25
N PRO A 97 13.66 -16.18 -8.43
CA PRO A 97 14.46 -16.06 -9.65
C PRO A 97 15.52 -14.96 -9.53
N ILE A 98 16.62 -15.11 -10.28
CA ILE A 98 17.73 -14.15 -10.21
C ILE A 98 17.34 -12.74 -10.67
N TRP A 99 16.42 -12.60 -11.60
CA TRP A 99 15.93 -11.28 -12.03
C TRP A 99 15.16 -10.53 -10.93
N ASP A 100 14.53 -11.24 -9.99
CA ASP A 100 13.91 -10.59 -8.83
C ASP A 100 14.97 -10.04 -7.86
N TRP A 101 16.11 -10.72 -7.75
CA TRP A 101 17.27 -10.20 -7.01
C TRP A 101 17.85 -8.94 -7.67
N VAL A 102 17.91 -8.93 -9.02
CA VAL A 102 18.32 -7.73 -9.75
C VAL A 102 17.36 -6.57 -9.50
N LEU A 103 16.05 -6.82 -9.51
CA LEU A 103 15.04 -5.81 -9.19
C LEU A 103 15.14 -5.31 -7.75
N ILE A 104 15.43 -6.20 -6.79
CA ILE A 104 15.69 -5.81 -5.40
C ILE A 104 16.90 -4.88 -5.32
N ILE A 105 18.02 -5.26 -5.90
CA ILE A 105 19.26 -4.44 -5.88
C ILE A 105 19.00 -3.09 -6.56
N ALA A 106 18.38 -3.08 -7.73
CA ALA A 106 18.04 -1.88 -8.46
C ALA A 106 17.09 -0.96 -7.68
N GLY A 107 16.05 -1.54 -7.06
CA GLY A 107 15.09 -0.79 -6.24
C GLY A 107 15.72 -0.22 -4.96
N VAL A 108 16.47 -1.04 -4.23
CA VAL A 108 17.15 -0.63 -3.00
C VAL A 108 18.17 0.47 -3.28
N SER A 109 19.03 0.30 -4.31
CA SER A 109 20.02 1.32 -4.68
C SER A 109 19.38 2.63 -5.09
N SER A 110 18.29 2.58 -5.88
CA SER A 110 17.56 3.78 -6.29
C SER A 110 16.81 4.44 -5.13
N ALA A 111 16.28 3.66 -4.16
CA ALA A 111 15.61 4.20 -3.00
C ALA A 111 16.58 4.93 -2.06
N TYR A 112 17.78 4.40 -1.83
CA TYR A 112 18.78 5.04 -0.99
C TYR A 112 19.55 6.16 -1.68
N TYR A 113 19.58 6.18 -3.01
CA TYR A 113 20.29 7.20 -3.77
C TYR A 113 19.85 8.61 -3.36
N VAL A 114 18.55 8.85 -3.15
CA VAL A 114 18.01 10.16 -2.75
C VAL A 114 18.58 10.59 -1.41
N GLY A 115 18.57 9.71 -0.41
CA GLY A 115 19.12 10.01 0.92
C GLY A 115 20.65 10.25 0.89
N ILE A 116 21.38 9.46 0.10
CA ILE A 116 22.85 9.57 -0.03
C ILE A 116 23.23 10.90 -0.70
N THR A 117 22.50 11.29 -1.74
CA THR A 117 22.80 12.49 -2.54
C THR A 117 22.09 13.74 -2.04
N TRP A 118 21.45 13.69 -0.87
CA TRP A 118 20.80 14.83 -0.27
C TRP A 118 21.78 15.99 0.00
N TYR A 119 22.97 15.64 0.47
CA TYR A 119 24.08 16.59 0.65
C TYR A 119 25.00 16.59 -0.55
N GLU A 120 25.80 17.64 -0.71
CA GLU A 120 26.86 17.72 -1.70
C GLU A 120 27.84 16.53 -1.54
N ILE A 121 28.12 15.86 -2.63
CA ILE A 121 29.10 14.78 -2.69
C ILE A 121 30.34 15.32 -3.43
N ASP A 122 31.45 15.40 -2.75
CA ASP A 122 32.73 15.77 -3.32
C ASP A 122 33.79 14.75 -2.87
N PHE A 123 34.27 13.97 -3.81
CA PHE A 123 35.35 13.03 -3.56
C PHE A 123 36.25 12.89 -4.76
N GLU A 124 37.52 12.61 -4.51
CA GLU A 124 38.51 12.34 -5.54
C GLU A 124 38.79 10.84 -5.62
N PHE A 125 38.66 10.27 -6.80
CA PHE A 125 38.94 8.87 -7.06
C PHE A 125 39.77 8.71 -8.32
N LEU A 126 40.90 8.02 -8.25
CA LEU A 126 41.87 7.83 -9.36
C LEU A 126 42.28 9.12 -10.07
N GLY A 127 42.45 10.25 -9.32
CA GLY A 127 42.85 11.53 -9.87
C GLY A 127 41.72 12.28 -10.60
N GLN A 128 40.50 11.78 -10.55
CA GLN A 128 39.31 12.48 -11.02
C GLN A 128 38.48 12.94 -9.84
N ARG A 129 38.15 14.24 -9.83
CA ARG A 129 37.27 14.82 -8.84
C ARG A 129 35.83 14.65 -9.27
N PHE A 130 35.05 13.94 -8.48
CA PHE A 130 33.62 13.78 -8.66
C PHE A 130 32.91 14.74 -7.74
N GLN A 131 32.24 15.74 -8.31
CA GLN A 131 31.40 16.69 -7.60
C GLN A 131 29.95 16.51 -8.05
N LEU A 132 29.07 16.26 -7.09
CA LEU A 132 27.64 16.27 -7.28
C LEU A 132 27.04 17.29 -6.30
N PRO A 133 26.51 18.43 -6.81
CA PRO A 133 25.85 19.43 -5.96
C PRO A 133 24.74 18.78 -5.13
N ASP A 134 24.33 19.45 -4.05
CA ASP A 134 23.19 18.99 -3.26
C ASP A 134 21.92 18.85 -4.10
N GLN A 135 20.95 18.12 -3.59
CA GLN A 135 19.74 17.77 -4.33
C GLN A 135 18.86 19.00 -4.61
N VAL A 136 18.84 19.99 -3.72
CA VAL A 136 18.05 21.22 -3.90
C VAL A 136 18.56 22.01 -5.11
N MET A 137 19.87 22.11 -5.26
CA MET A 137 20.51 22.76 -6.41
C MET A 137 20.27 22.06 -7.76
N ARG A 138 19.92 20.76 -7.71
CA ARG A 138 19.65 19.97 -8.92
C ARG A 138 18.16 19.91 -9.30
N GLN A 139 17.27 20.49 -8.52
CA GLN A 139 15.87 20.62 -8.91
C GLN A 139 15.74 21.46 -10.18
N GLY A 140 15.04 20.90 -11.18
CA GLY A 140 14.87 21.54 -12.48
C GLY A 140 16.07 21.36 -13.46
N ASN A 141 17.24 20.91 -12.98
CA ASN A 141 18.41 20.60 -13.81
C ASN A 141 19.10 19.32 -13.30
N PRO A 142 18.49 18.14 -13.47
CA PRO A 142 18.99 16.90 -12.91
C PRO A 142 20.31 16.47 -13.57
N ALA A 143 21.20 15.91 -12.77
CA ALA A 143 22.38 15.24 -13.30
C ALA A 143 21.97 13.94 -14.04
N ARG A 144 22.75 13.50 -15.00
CA ARG A 144 22.46 12.26 -15.75
C ARG A 144 22.26 11.05 -14.84
N ILE A 145 23.00 10.99 -13.76
CA ILE A 145 22.89 9.90 -12.77
C ILE A 145 21.54 9.93 -12.05
N ASP A 146 20.99 11.12 -11.76
CA ASP A 146 19.65 11.28 -11.16
C ASP A 146 18.56 10.69 -12.07
N VAL A 147 18.67 11.00 -13.37
CA VAL A 147 17.73 10.50 -14.38
C VAL A 147 17.79 8.97 -14.48
N VAL A 148 19.00 8.39 -14.40
CA VAL A 148 19.17 6.94 -14.44
C VAL A 148 18.54 6.28 -13.22
N PHE A 149 18.89 6.71 -12.00
CA PHE A 149 18.33 6.13 -10.78
C PHE A 149 16.82 6.36 -10.65
N GLY A 150 16.34 7.55 -11.02
CA GLY A 150 14.91 7.85 -11.03
C GLY A 150 14.14 6.98 -12.03
N THR A 151 14.67 6.81 -13.25
CA THR A 151 14.06 5.91 -14.25
C THR A 151 14.02 4.46 -13.74
N ILE A 152 15.10 3.97 -13.14
CA ILE A 152 15.15 2.64 -12.54
C ILE A 152 14.08 2.51 -11.46
N LEU A 153 13.98 3.49 -10.55
CA LEU A 153 12.98 3.47 -9.48
C LEU A 153 11.56 3.40 -10.02
N VAL A 154 11.21 4.27 -10.97
CA VAL A 154 9.88 4.28 -11.61
C VAL A 154 9.56 2.91 -12.23
N CYS A 155 10.49 2.33 -12.99
CA CYS A 155 10.29 1.02 -13.60
C CYS A 155 10.12 -0.10 -12.56
N VAL A 156 10.94 -0.10 -11.50
CA VAL A 156 10.86 -1.10 -10.42
C VAL A 156 9.56 -0.95 -9.63
N LEU A 157 9.13 0.28 -9.36
CA LEU A 157 7.85 0.55 -8.70
C LEU A 157 6.66 0.09 -9.54
N LEU A 158 6.64 0.38 -10.84
CA LEU A 158 5.60 -0.10 -11.75
C LEU A 158 5.51 -1.63 -11.74
N GLU A 159 6.65 -2.31 -11.72
CA GLU A 159 6.69 -3.77 -11.62
C GLU A 159 6.21 -4.26 -10.25
N ALA A 160 6.56 -3.58 -9.15
CA ALA A 160 6.08 -3.91 -7.82
C ALA A 160 4.56 -3.75 -7.72
N VAL A 161 4.01 -2.62 -8.22
CA VAL A 161 2.56 -2.35 -8.28
C VAL A 161 1.84 -3.40 -9.14
N ARG A 162 2.42 -3.77 -10.31
CA ARG A 162 1.87 -4.83 -11.16
C ARG A 162 1.75 -6.17 -10.41
N ARG A 163 2.72 -6.47 -9.56
CA ARG A 163 2.73 -7.71 -8.77
C ARG A 163 1.78 -7.67 -7.58
N THR A 164 1.53 -6.55 -7.00
CA THR A 164 0.67 -6.42 -5.82
C THR A 164 -0.78 -6.12 -6.17
N LEU A 165 -1.03 -5.10 -6.96
CA LEU A 165 -2.36 -4.59 -7.31
C LEU A 165 -2.87 -5.07 -8.69
N GLY A 166 -2.03 -5.75 -9.47
CA GLY A 166 -2.40 -6.19 -10.83
C GLY A 166 -2.00 -5.20 -11.91
N ILE A 167 -2.41 -5.49 -13.17
CA ILE A 167 -1.93 -4.78 -14.36
C ILE A 167 -2.62 -3.43 -14.61
N ILE A 168 -3.81 -3.23 -14.09
CA ILE A 168 -4.65 -2.06 -14.43
C ILE A 168 -3.98 -0.75 -13.98
N VAL A 169 -3.51 -0.69 -12.74
CA VAL A 169 -2.89 0.52 -12.17
C VAL A 169 -1.61 0.91 -12.92
N PRO A 170 -0.64 0.02 -13.20
CA PRO A 170 0.51 0.34 -14.04
C PRO A 170 0.14 0.83 -15.43
N ILE A 171 -0.88 0.26 -16.09
CA ILE A 171 -1.32 0.73 -17.41
C ILE A 171 -1.80 2.18 -17.32
N ILE A 172 -2.61 2.52 -16.31
CA ILE A 172 -3.08 3.89 -16.12
C ILE A 172 -1.89 4.85 -15.92
N ILE A 173 -0.95 4.48 -15.06
CA ILE A 173 0.26 5.29 -14.82
C ILE A 173 1.07 5.47 -16.13
N CYS A 174 1.27 4.39 -16.89
CA CYS A 174 1.97 4.47 -18.19
C CYS A 174 1.23 5.38 -19.19
N ILE A 175 -0.10 5.32 -19.25
CA ILE A 175 -0.88 6.21 -20.14
C ILE A 175 -0.65 7.67 -19.77
N PHE A 176 -0.74 8.03 -18.48
CA PHE A 176 -0.50 9.40 -18.03
C PHE A 176 0.97 9.82 -18.20
N THR A 177 1.92 8.92 -18.01
CA THR A 177 3.35 9.18 -18.29
C THR A 177 3.58 9.50 -19.76
N VAL A 178 3.02 8.68 -20.67
CA VAL A 178 3.11 8.91 -22.12
C VAL A 178 2.42 10.23 -22.49
N TYR A 179 1.26 10.52 -21.88
CA TYR A 179 0.57 11.79 -22.08
C TYR A 179 1.43 12.97 -21.61
N ALA A 180 2.05 12.92 -20.44
CA ALA A 180 2.90 13.98 -19.92
C ALA A 180 4.10 14.27 -20.84
N VAL A 181 4.74 13.24 -21.38
CA VAL A 181 5.93 13.38 -22.24
C VAL A 181 5.54 13.78 -23.65
N PHE A 182 4.51 13.15 -24.23
CA PHE A 182 4.11 13.32 -25.62
C PHE A 182 2.88 14.19 -25.85
N GLY A 183 2.50 15.04 -24.90
CA GLY A 183 1.30 15.88 -24.97
C GLY A 183 1.21 16.80 -26.20
N MET A 184 2.35 17.15 -26.79
CA MET A 184 2.41 17.95 -28.03
C MET A 184 1.77 17.23 -29.23
N TYR A 185 1.79 15.89 -29.26
CA TYR A 185 1.28 15.06 -30.35
C TYR A 185 -0.19 14.66 -30.17
N MET A 186 -0.87 15.17 -29.13
CA MET A 186 -2.28 14.85 -28.90
C MET A 186 -3.16 15.37 -30.03
N PRO A 187 -4.09 14.52 -30.54
CA PRO A 187 -4.95 14.90 -31.67
C PRO A 187 -6.02 15.93 -31.30
N PHE A 188 -6.39 15.99 -30.02
CA PHE A 188 -7.41 16.91 -29.52
C PHE A 188 -6.78 18.19 -28.96
N GLN A 189 -7.18 19.34 -29.48
CA GLN A 189 -6.64 20.64 -29.08
C GLN A 189 -6.75 20.91 -27.56
N ILE A 190 -7.84 20.46 -26.93
CA ILE A 190 -8.09 20.61 -25.49
C ILE A 190 -7.07 19.82 -24.64
N LEU A 191 -6.56 18.69 -25.15
CA LEU A 191 -5.62 17.85 -24.45
C LEU A 191 -4.16 18.14 -24.84
N LYS A 192 -3.97 19.06 -25.78
CA LYS A 192 -2.63 19.38 -26.28
C LYS A 192 -1.89 20.28 -25.31
N HIS A 193 -0.69 19.89 -24.92
CA HIS A 193 0.22 20.67 -24.08
C HIS A 193 1.66 20.52 -24.59
N PRO A 194 2.61 21.39 -24.18
CA PRO A 194 3.98 21.39 -24.71
C PRO A 194 4.73 20.08 -24.55
N GLY A 195 4.29 19.19 -23.65
CA GLY A 195 5.03 18.00 -23.25
C GLY A 195 6.15 18.36 -22.27
N VAL A 196 6.72 17.34 -21.64
CA VAL A 196 7.84 17.48 -20.70
C VAL A 196 8.96 16.57 -21.17
N SER A 197 10.21 17.05 -21.15
CA SER A 197 11.36 16.19 -21.44
C SER A 197 11.46 15.06 -20.41
N TRP A 198 12.00 13.92 -20.81
CA TRP A 198 12.14 12.77 -19.90
C TRP A 198 12.94 13.13 -18.64
N ASP A 199 13.99 13.91 -18.78
CA ASP A 199 14.84 14.33 -17.66
C ASP A 199 14.06 15.16 -16.64
N LEU A 200 13.26 16.11 -17.10
CA LEU A 200 12.39 16.92 -16.23
C LEU A 200 11.24 16.12 -15.66
N PHE A 201 10.67 15.19 -16.42
CA PHE A 201 9.63 14.28 -15.91
C PHE A 201 10.18 13.44 -14.76
N ILE A 202 11.33 12.81 -14.94
CA ILE A 202 11.96 12.01 -13.89
C ILE A 202 12.36 12.88 -12.70
N ASN A 203 12.90 14.06 -12.94
CA ASN A 203 13.23 15.00 -11.87
C ASN A 203 12.00 15.34 -11.03
N SER A 204 10.87 15.67 -11.68
CA SER A 204 9.60 15.95 -11.03
C SER A 204 9.01 14.75 -10.28
N MET A 205 9.20 13.52 -10.76
CA MET A 205 8.69 12.32 -10.09
C MET A 205 9.60 11.83 -8.95
N TYR A 206 10.89 12.11 -9.00
CA TYR A 206 11.87 11.49 -8.12
C TYR A 206 12.25 12.37 -6.92
N PHE A 207 12.48 13.65 -7.15
CA PHE A 207 13.06 14.54 -6.13
C PHE A 207 12.10 15.45 -5.35
N PRO A 208 11.03 16.02 -5.91
CA PRO A 208 10.27 17.03 -5.20
C PRO A 208 9.35 16.44 -4.13
N GLU A 209 8.94 17.31 -3.23
CA GLU A 209 7.93 17.04 -2.20
C GLU A 209 6.60 16.52 -2.75
N GLU A 210 6.32 16.74 -4.02
CA GLU A 210 5.13 16.26 -4.74
C GLU A 210 5.38 14.91 -5.47
N GLY A 211 6.63 14.44 -5.55
CA GLY A 211 7.01 13.21 -6.25
C GLY A 211 6.88 11.94 -5.40
N ILE A 212 7.63 10.91 -5.80
CA ILE A 212 7.67 9.60 -5.12
C ILE A 212 8.14 9.75 -3.67
N PHE A 213 9.17 10.57 -3.43
CA PHE A 213 9.70 10.89 -2.09
C PHE A 213 9.00 12.08 -1.43
N GLY A 214 7.78 12.37 -1.83
CA GLY A 214 6.99 13.46 -1.29
C GLY A 214 6.16 13.07 -0.07
N VAL A 215 5.25 13.98 0.27
CA VAL A 215 4.34 13.91 1.42
C VAL A 215 3.65 12.55 1.56
N THR A 216 3.21 11.95 0.45
CA THR A 216 2.50 10.65 0.49
C THR A 216 3.39 9.53 1.04
N LEU A 217 4.64 9.42 0.57
CA LEU A 217 5.57 8.40 1.09
C LEU A 217 5.96 8.69 2.53
N TRP A 218 6.14 9.95 2.88
CA TRP A 218 6.40 10.40 4.24
C TRP A 218 5.32 9.90 5.20
N ILE A 219 4.06 10.21 4.92
CA ILE A 219 2.92 9.79 5.73
C ILE A 219 2.82 8.26 5.81
N VAL A 220 3.01 7.57 4.68
CA VAL A 220 2.94 6.10 4.65
C VAL A 220 4.02 5.49 5.53
N SER A 221 5.25 6.01 5.50
CA SER A 221 6.38 5.47 6.25
C SER A 221 6.33 5.82 7.74
N THR A 222 5.77 6.98 8.12
CA THR A 222 5.77 7.48 9.50
C THR A 222 4.48 7.19 10.26
N VAL A 223 3.33 7.27 9.60
CA VAL A 223 2.03 7.19 10.26
C VAL A 223 1.27 5.93 9.86
N VAL A 224 0.99 5.77 8.56
CA VAL A 224 0.12 4.69 8.08
C VAL A 224 0.68 3.31 8.38
N PHE A 225 1.99 3.12 8.23
CA PHE A 225 2.65 1.85 8.53
C PHE A 225 2.38 1.38 9.97
N HIS A 226 2.44 2.28 10.94
CA HIS A 226 2.20 1.95 12.35
C HIS A 226 0.76 1.55 12.61
N PHE A 227 -0.20 2.27 12.02
CA PHE A 227 -1.61 1.93 12.17
C PHE A 227 -1.95 0.60 11.49
N VAL A 228 -1.39 0.33 10.30
CA VAL A 228 -1.58 -0.96 9.62
C VAL A 228 -0.98 -2.10 10.45
N LEU A 229 0.23 -1.91 10.97
CA LEU A 229 0.88 -2.91 11.82
C LEU A 229 0.06 -3.16 13.09
N PHE A 230 -0.37 -2.10 13.78
CA PHE A 230 -1.25 -2.21 14.94
C PHE A 230 -2.57 -2.92 14.62
N GLY A 231 -3.22 -2.56 13.50
CA GLY A 231 -4.46 -3.19 13.06
C GLY A 231 -4.31 -4.69 12.83
N ILE A 232 -3.24 -5.11 12.15
CA ILE A 232 -2.95 -6.54 11.92
C ILE A 232 -2.68 -7.27 13.22
N LEU A 233 -1.91 -6.69 14.15
CA LEU A 233 -1.67 -7.30 15.46
C LEU A 233 -2.96 -7.43 16.28
N ALA A 234 -3.76 -6.36 16.35
CA ALA A 234 -5.04 -6.35 17.04
C ALA A 234 -6.01 -7.40 16.47
N GLN A 235 -6.07 -7.53 15.14
CA GLN A 235 -6.85 -8.57 14.47
C GLN A 235 -6.40 -9.97 14.88
N ARG A 236 -5.09 -10.22 14.91
CA ARG A 236 -4.52 -11.51 15.34
C ARG A 236 -4.79 -11.82 16.82
N MET A 237 -4.97 -10.80 17.65
CA MET A 237 -5.36 -10.95 19.06
C MET A 237 -6.86 -11.21 19.27
N GLY A 238 -7.65 -11.29 18.20
CA GLY A 238 -9.08 -11.61 18.26
C GLY A 238 -10.02 -10.41 18.36
N LEU A 239 -9.52 -9.20 18.13
CA LEU A 239 -10.32 -7.98 18.25
C LEU A 239 -11.50 -7.95 17.26
N GLY A 240 -11.37 -8.57 16.09
CA GLY A 240 -12.47 -8.71 15.13
C GLY A 240 -13.67 -9.47 15.71
N GLN A 241 -13.43 -10.61 16.39
CA GLN A 241 -14.50 -11.36 17.07
C GLN A 241 -15.14 -10.53 18.19
N PHE A 242 -14.34 -9.87 19.00
CA PHE A 242 -14.80 -9.01 20.07
C PHE A 242 -15.74 -7.89 19.57
N PHE A 243 -15.45 -7.27 18.44
CA PHE A 243 -16.32 -6.25 17.86
C PHE A 243 -17.64 -6.81 17.34
N VAL A 244 -17.63 -8.02 16.75
CA VAL A 244 -18.86 -8.69 16.34
C VAL A 244 -19.71 -9.07 17.55
N ASP A 245 -19.10 -9.49 18.65
CA ASP A 245 -19.80 -9.83 19.88
C ASP A 245 -20.46 -8.58 20.51
N ILE A 246 -19.74 -7.46 20.62
CA ILE A 246 -20.31 -6.17 21.08
C ILE A 246 -21.44 -5.72 20.17
N ALA A 247 -21.23 -5.74 18.85
CA ALA A 247 -22.24 -5.35 17.88
C ALA A 247 -23.50 -6.22 17.99
N THR A 248 -23.32 -7.52 18.25
CA THR A 248 -24.43 -8.46 18.45
C THR A 248 -25.25 -8.12 19.70
N VAL A 249 -24.61 -7.76 20.81
CA VAL A 249 -25.28 -7.30 22.01
C VAL A 249 -26.02 -5.99 21.75
N ALA A 250 -25.41 -5.05 21.05
CA ALA A 250 -25.97 -3.72 20.82
C ALA A 250 -27.13 -3.73 19.81
N ALA A 251 -26.97 -4.43 18.69
CA ALA A 251 -27.84 -4.33 17.51
C ALA A 251 -28.62 -5.62 17.20
N GLY A 252 -28.20 -6.76 17.70
CA GLY A 252 -28.73 -8.08 17.32
C GLY A 252 -30.21 -8.30 17.61
N ARG A 253 -30.76 -7.63 18.62
CA ARG A 253 -32.18 -7.76 19.04
C ARG A 253 -33.18 -6.91 18.22
N TYR A 254 -32.68 -6.00 17.38
CA TYR A 254 -33.56 -5.14 16.58
C TYR A 254 -33.96 -5.83 15.25
N THR A 255 -35.06 -5.37 14.66
CA THR A 255 -35.47 -5.81 13.33
C THR A 255 -34.32 -5.55 12.33
N GLY A 256 -33.98 -6.56 11.51
CA GLY A 256 -32.79 -6.52 10.66
C GLY A 256 -31.46 -6.64 11.42
N GLY A 257 -31.51 -7.18 12.66
CA GLY A 257 -30.41 -7.17 13.63
C GLY A 257 -29.07 -7.61 13.08
N LEU A 258 -29.01 -8.70 12.29
CA LEU A 258 -27.72 -9.19 11.75
C LEU A 258 -27.10 -8.24 10.70
N ALA A 259 -27.91 -7.58 9.89
CA ALA A 259 -27.39 -6.53 8.99
C ALA A 259 -26.85 -5.33 9.79
N LYS A 260 -27.55 -4.93 10.85
CA LYS A 260 -27.08 -3.87 11.75
C LYS A 260 -25.82 -4.30 12.53
N VAL A 261 -25.70 -5.57 12.91
CA VAL A 261 -24.49 -6.11 13.52
C VAL A 261 -23.31 -5.99 12.55
N SER A 262 -23.50 -6.29 11.25
CA SER A 262 -22.48 -6.10 10.24
C SER A 262 -22.04 -4.62 10.15
N VAL A 263 -22.98 -3.67 10.11
CA VAL A 263 -22.67 -2.23 10.07
C VAL A 263 -21.88 -1.79 11.31
N VAL A 264 -22.35 -2.13 12.49
CA VAL A 264 -21.73 -1.72 13.75
C VAL A 264 -20.34 -2.38 13.94
N SER A 265 -20.23 -3.68 13.67
CA SER A 265 -18.94 -4.38 13.76
C SER A 265 -17.93 -3.87 12.74
N SER A 266 -18.36 -3.60 11.51
CA SER A 266 -17.51 -3.01 10.48
C SER A 266 -17.08 -1.58 10.82
N ALA A 267 -17.95 -0.78 11.44
CA ALA A 267 -17.57 0.54 11.93
C ALA A 267 -16.48 0.42 13.02
N PHE A 268 -16.67 -0.43 14.03
CA PHE A 268 -15.66 -0.66 15.06
C PHE A 268 -14.34 -1.19 14.47
N PHE A 269 -14.41 -2.13 13.55
CA PHE A 269 -13.19 -2.64 12.92
C PHE A 269 -12.50 -1.56 12.06
N GLY A 270 -13.28 -0.74 11.37
CA GLY A 270 -12.81 0.40 10.59
C GLY A 270 -12.03 1.42 11.42
N THR A 271 -12.41 1.62 12.69
CA THR A 271 -11.70 2.52 13.62
C THR A 271 -10.23 2.12 13.82
N ILE A 272 -9.85 0.89 13.52
CA ILE A 272 -8.51 0.34 13.77
C ILE A 272 -7.77 0.02 12.47
N SER A 273 -8.46 -0.60 11.49
CA SER A 273 -7.78 -1.11 10.31
C SER A 273 -7.66 -0.08 9.17
N GLY A 274 -8.60 0.84 9.07
CA GLY A 274 -8.68 1.80 7.96
C GLY A 274 -8.81 1.20 6.55
N SER A 275 -8.87 -0.14 6.44
CA SER A 275 -8.93 -0.88 5.18
C SER A 275 -10.27 -1.57 5.00
N SER A 276 -11.03 -1.19 3.96
CA SER A 276 -12.31 -1.86 3.65
C SER A 276 -12.13 -3.33 3.29
N ILE A 277 -11.03 -3.69 2.61
CA ILE A 277 -10.74 -5.08 2.24
C ILE A 277 -10.48 -5.91 3.49
N ALA A 278 -9.59 -5.46 4.36
CA ALA A 278 -9.29 -6.14 5.62
C ALA A 278 -10.53 -6.25 6.52
N ASN A 279 -11.38 -5.20 6.53
CA ASN A 279 -12.63 -5.17 7.25
C ASN A 279 -13.61 -6.22 6.70
N THR A 280 -13.86 -6.22 5.39
CA THR A 280 -14.75 -7.20 4.73
C THR A 280 -14.31 -8.64 4.99
N VAL A 281 -13.02 -8.92 4.97
CA VAL A 281 -12.49 -10.27 5.25
C VAL A 281 -12.69 -10.64 6.71
N SER A 282 -12.37 -9.75 7.63
CA SER A 282 -12.40 -10.03 9.06
C SER A 282 -13.82 -10.14 9.62
N THR A 283 -14.66 -9.11 9.42
CA THR A 283 -16.03 -9.09 9.91
C THR A 283 -16.96 -9.93 9.06
N GLY A 284 -16.79 -9.88 7.72
CA GLY A 284 -17.63 -10.58 6.77
C GLY A 284 -17.52 -12.11 6.86
N SER A 285 -16.37 -12.64 7.26
CA SER A 285 -16.22 -14.08 7.53
C SER A 285 -17.18 -14.60 8.61
N LEU A 286 -17.60 -13.72 9.53
CA LEU A 286 -18.52 -14.02 10.62
C LEU A 286 -19.96 -13.57 10.31
N THR A 287 -20.11 -12.36 9.79
CA THR A 287 -21.43 -11.72 9.59
C THR A 287 -22.18 -12.26 8.40
N ILE A 288 -21.52 -12.51 7.25
CA ILE A 288 -22.17 -13.04 6.04
C ILE A 288 -22.80 -14.42 6.27
N PRO A 289 -22.10 -15.40 6.85
CA PRO A 289 -22.72 -16.68 7.16
C PRO A 289 -23.90 -16.57 8.12
N ASN A 290 -23.80 -15.68 9.11
CA ASN A 290 -24.89 -15.47 10.08
C ASN A 290 -26.13 -14.85 9.41
N MET A 291 -25.96 -13.84 8.56
CA MET A 291 -27.05 -13.27 7.75
C MET A 291 -27.70 -14.33 6.85
N LYS A 292 -26.92 -15.17 6.18
CA LYS A 292 -27.44 -16.25 5.33
C LYS A 292 -28.23 -17.28 6.13
N ARG A 293 -27.83 -17.63 7.35
CA ARG A 293 -28.57 -18.55 8.23
C ARG A 293 -29.92 -17.98 8.66
N MET A 294 -30.04 -16.66 8.74
CA MET A 294 -31.31 -15.98 9.04
C MET A 294 -32.18 -15.72 7.81
N GLY A 295 -31.81 -16.27 6.66
CA GLY A 295 -32.59 -16.18 5.43
C GLY A 295 -32.26 -15.03 4.50
N TYR A 296 -31.22 -14.26 4.76
CA TYR A 296 -30.76 -13.23 3.82
C TYR A 296 -30.22 -13.87 2.53
N PRO A 297 -30.64 -13.39 1.35
CA PRO A 297 -30.02 -13.82 0.08
C PRO A 297 -28.51 -13.51 0.09
N GLY A 298 -27.70 -14.40 -0.48
CA GLY A 298 -26.23 -14.25 -0.44
C GLY A 298 -25.71 -12.96 -1.04
N HIS A 299 -26.32 -12.47 -2.12
CA HIS A 299 -25.97 -11.19 -2.76
C HIS A 299 -26.28 -9.99 -1.85
N LEU A 300 -27.39 -10.04 -1.09
CA LEU A 300 -27.74 -8.99 -0.15
C LEU A 300 -26.79 -9.00 1.06
N ALA A 301 -26.49 -10.18 1.62
CA ALA A 301 -25.55 -10.31 2.74
C ALA A 301 -24.15 -9.79 2.36
N GLY A 302 -23.67 -10.13 1.14
CA GLY A 302 -22.41 -9.62 0.62
C GLY A 302 -22.43 -8.11 0.34
N GLY A 303 -23.54 -7.59 -0.17
CA GLY A 303 -23.72 -6.15 -0.42
C GLY A 303 -23.74 -5.33 0.87
N VAL A 304 -24.45 -5.80 1.91
CA VAL A 304 -24.45 -5.15 3.22
C VAL A 304 -23.05 -5.10 3.81
N GLU A 305 -22.32 -6.22 3.78
CA GLU A 305 -20.96 -6.28 4.32
C GLU A 305 -19.99 -5.37 3.54
N ALA A 306 -20.05 -5.40 2.21
CA ALA A 306 -19.18 -4.56 1.38
C ALA A 306 -19.43 -3.05 1.63
N ALA A 307 -20.70 -2.65 1.70
CA ALA A 307 -21.07 -1.26 2.00
C ALA A 307 -20.64 -0.84 3.42
N SER A 308 -20.88 -1.71 4.41
CA SER A 308 -20.49 -1.47 5.81
C SER A 308 -18.98 -1.34 5.95
N SER A 309 -18.23 -2.22 5.29
CA SER A 309 -16.77 -2.21 5.31
C SER A 309 -16.18 -0.98 4.61
N ALA A 310 -16.81 -0.50 3.53
CA ALA A 310 -16.44 0.76 2.89
C ALA A 310 -16.68 1.95 3.83
N GLY A 311 -17.81 1.97 4.55
CA GLY A 311 -18.09 2.96 5.61
C GLY A 311 -17.07 2.97 6.73
N GLY A 312 -16.45 1.84 7.03
CA GLY A 312 -15.38 1.74 8.02
C GLY A 312 -14.16 2.60 7.70
N GLN A 313 -13.89 2.91 6.42
CA GLN A 313 -12.76 3.78 6.03
C GLN A 313 -12.92 5.24 6.44
N ILE A 314 -14.15 5.68 6.66
CA ILE A 314 -14.47 7.05 7.10
C ILE A 314 -14.83 7.11 8.59
N THR A 315 -14.78 5.97 9.28
CA THR A 315 -15.08 5.91 10.72
C THR A 315 -13.84 6.26 11.54
N PRO A 316 -13.89 7.33 12.35
CA PRO A 316 -12.79 7.72 13.22
C PRO A 316 -12.47 6.65 14.28
N PRO A 317 -11.27 6.63 14.90
CA PRO A 317 -10.21 7.65 14.79
C PRO A 317 -9.19 7.41 13.69
N ILE A 318 -8.94 6.17 13.21
CA ILE A 318 -7.84 5.91 12.26
C ILE A 318 -8.26 6.23 10.84
N MET A 319 -9.48 5.81 10.43
CA MET A 319 -9.96 6.02 9.06
C MET A 319 -9.06 5.38 7.99
N GLY A 320 -9.29 5.66 6.72
CA GLY A 320 -8.40 5.25 5.63
C GLY A 320 -7.16 6.14 5.52
N ALA A 321 -6.08 5.64 4.89
CA ALA A 321 -4.84 6.36 4.68
C ALA A 321 -5.03 7.74 4.02
N ALA A 322 -6.06 7.88 3.19
CA ALA A 322 -6.42 9.15 2.54
C ALA A 322 -6.69 10.29 3.53
N ALA A 323 -7.20 9.99 4.72
CA ALA A 323 -7.48 11.01 5.73
C ALA A 323 -6.20 11.67 6.28
N PHE A 324 -5.12 10.91 6.41
CA PHE A 324 -3.82 11.44 6.82
C PHE A 324 -3.20 12.30 5.71
N VAL A 325 -3.30 11.84 4.46
CA VAL A 325 -2.86 12.61 3.29
C VAL A 325 -3.65 13.91 3.17
N MET A 326 -4.96 13.88 3.40
CA MET A 326 -5.82 15.07 3.41
C MET A 326 -5.40 16.06 4.49
N ALA A 327 -5.10 15.61 5.70
CA ALA A 327 -4.65 16.47 6.79
C ALA A 327 -3.39 17.26 6.41
N GLU A 328 -2.44 16.59 5.77
CA GLU A 328 -1.19 17.19 5.34
C GLU A 328 -1.37 18.17 4.18
N PHE A 329 -2.08 17.76 3.13
CA PHE A 329 -2.33 18.65 1.97
C PHE A 329 -3.14 19.90 2.32
N LEU A 330 -4.02 19.81 3.30
CA LEU A 330 -4.82 20.95 3.76
C LEU A 330 -4.12 21.74 4.87
N GLU A 331 -2.97 21.28 5.36
CA GLU A 331 -2.26 21.85 6.50
C GLU A 331 -3.16 21.98 7.74
N LEU A 332 -4.09 21.03 7.91
CA LEU A 332 -5.04 21.01 9.01
C LEU A 332 -4.68 19.95 10.04
N PRO A 333 -4.94 20.20 11.33
CA PRO A 333 -4.82 19.17 12.36
C PRO A 333 -5.69 17.95 12.00
N TYR A 334 -5.16 16.75 12.19
CA TYR A 334 -5.89 15.51 11.89
C TYR A 334 -7.24 15.43 12.61
N THR A 335 -7.34 16.01 13.81
CA THR A 335 -8.59 16.12 14.57
C THR A 335 -9.68 16.88 13.82
N THR A 336 -9.34 17.88 13.01
CA THR A 336 -10.28 18.61 12.16
C THR A 336 -10.83 17.72 11.06
N ILE A 337 -9.97 16.90 10.45
CA ILE A 337 -10.39 15.92 9.44
C ILE A 337 -11.32 14.85 10.06
N ILE A 338 -10.98 14.35 11.26
CA ILE A 338 -11.84 13.43 12.01
C ILE A 338 -13.25 14.01 12.21
N LEU A 339 -13.35 15.26 12.65
CA LEU A 339 -14.63 15.92 12.89
C LEU A 339 -15.42 16.12 11.59
N ALA A 340 -14.76 16.54 10.51
CA ALA A 340 -15.37 16.70 9.20
C ALA A 340 -15.94 15.38 8.67
N CYS A 341 -15.16 14.29 8.75
CA CYS A 341 -15.60 12.95 8.35
C CYS A 341 -16.76 12.43 9.22
N LEU A 342 -16.73 12.68 10.53
CA LEU A 342 -17.79 12.29 11.44
C LEU A 342 -19.10 13.01 11.15
N LEU A 343 -19.04 14.32 10.86
CA LEU A 343 -20.22 15.12 10.48
C LEU A 343 -20.78 14.63 9.16
N TYR A 344 -19.93 14.36 8.16
CA TYR A 344 -20.37 13.81 6.88
C TYR A 344 -21.05 12.45 7.01
N THR A 345 -20.52 11.54 7.86
CA THR A 345 -21.14 10.23 8.11
C THR A 345 -22.47 10.34 8.86
N SER A 346 -22.66 11.35 9.72
CA SER A 346 -23.91 11.58 10.40
C SER A 346 -24.96 12.23 9.49
N ASP A 347 -24.53 13.13 8.62
CA ASP A 347 -25.40 13.88 7.69
C ASP A 347 -25.99 12.98 6.59
N SER A 348 -25.18 12.03 6.08
CA SER A 348 -25.64 11.03 5.11
C SER A 348 -26.68 10.06 5.68
N ALA A 349 -26.84 10.00 7.01
CA ALA A 349 -27.90 9.24 7.68
C ALA A 349 -29.21 10.04 7.77
N ASP A 350 -29.14 11.35 7.68
CA ASP A 350 -30.31 12.27 7.75
C ASP A 350 -30.92 12.55 6.36
N ASP A 351 -30.15 12.34 5.27
CA ASP A 351 -30.65 12.41 3.89
C ASP A 351 -31.52 11.20 3.52
N GLY A 352 -32.27 10.70 4.48
CA GLY A 352 -33.25 9.62 4.34
C GLY A 352 -34.40 10.01 3.38
N TYR A 353 -34.14 9.81 2.11
CA TYR A 353 -35.17 9.71 1.10
C TYR A 353 -35.55 8.26 0.85
#